data_4fbe525f12d7559d85e7d3d79b7416a3
#
_entry.id   4fbe525f12d7559d85e7d3d79b7416a3
#
_cell.length_a   1.000
_cell.length_b   1.000
_cell.length_c   1.000
_cell.angle_alpha   90.00
_cell.angle_beta   90.00
_cell.angle_gamma   90.00
#
_symmetry.space_group_name_H-M   'P 1'
#
loop_
_entity.id
_entity.type
_entity.pdbx_description
1 polymer ?
#
loop_
_entity_poly.entity_id
_entity_poly.type
_entity_poly.pdbx_seq_one_letter_code
_entity_poly.pdbx_strand_id
1 'polypeptide(L)'
;FRVIEKFKPTILIDEGDTFLKDNEDMRCMLNGGHNRQTSMVWRSVGDTHEPKPFKVWAPKALAMIGSPADTVEDRSIVVHLKRKLKTDKIEGFNERRKAELYPIQRMLARWYEDNQISLRSCDPEVPEALNDRAQDNVRALCAIADVVGGHWPETLRQAFVELAQAREE
;
A
#
# COMPACT_ATOMS: atom_id res chain seq x y z
N PHE A 1 -6.49 -14.85 5.23
CA PHE A 1 -5.50 -14.84 6.32
C PHE A 1 -4.37 -15.85 6.08
N ARG A 2 -4.69 -17.15 5.82
CA ARG A 2 -3.70 -18.23 5.61
C ARG A 2 -2.71 -17.95 4.47
N VAL A 3 -3.18 -17.37 3.37
CA VAL A 3 -2.34 -16.99 2.22
C VAL A 3 -1.33 -15.93 2.63
N ILE A 4 -1.78 -14.91 3.38
CA ILE A 4 -0.90 -13.82 3.84
C ILE A 4 0.17 -14.37 4.78
N GLU A 5 -0.24 -15.18 5.77
CA GLU A 5 0.69 -15.77 6.74
C GLU A 5 1.75 -16.64 6.05
N LYS A 6 1.32 -17.47 5.08
CA LYS A 6 2.21 -18.43 4.40
C LYS A 6 3.13 -17.78 3.38
N PHE A 7 2.60 -16.91 2.54
CA PHE A 7 3.32 -16.43 1.35
C PHE A 7 3.82 -14.99 1.47
N LYS A 8 3.28 -14.21 2.44
CA LYS A 8 3.61 -12.78 2.64
C LYS A 8 3.55 -11.97 1.33
N PRO A 9 2.46 -12.09 0.56
CA PRO A 9 2.34 -11.45 -0.74
C PRO A 9 2.11 -9.95 -0.62
N THR A 10 2.31 -9.22 -1.71
CA THR A 10 1.62 -7.95 -1.93
C THR A 10 0.19 -8.24 -2.39
N ILE A 11 -0.80 -7.64 -1.75
CA ILE A 11 -2.22 -7.88 -2.05
C ILE A 11 -2.73 -6.76 -2.94
N LEU A 12 -3.29 -7.13 -4.08
CA LEU A 12 -3.96 -6.21 -4.99
C LEU A 12 -5.46 -6.53 -4.95
N ILE A 13 -6.28 -5.53 -4.62
CA ILE A 13 -7.74 -5.65 -4.54
C ILE A 13 -8.32 -4.68 -5.56
N ASP A 14 -8.98 -5.21 -6.57
CA ASP A 14 -9.77 -4.44 -7.51
C ASP A 14 -11.26 -4.53 -7.15
N GLU A 15 -12.05 -3.55 -7.56
CA GLU A 15 -13.47 -3.45 -7.25
C GLU A 15 -13.77 -3.51 -5.74
N GLY A 16 -12.95 -2.81 -4.94
CA GLY A 16 -13.05 -2.82 -3.47
C GLY A 16 -14.40 -2.39 -2.92
N ASP A 17 -15.13 -1.53 -3.64
CA ASP A 17 -16.50 -1.10 -3.32
C ASP A 17 -17.49 -2.27 -3.29
N THR A 18 -17.28 -3.30 -4.11
CA THR A 18 -18.09 -4.53 -4.10
C THR A 18 -17.74 -5.45 -2.93
N PHE A 19 -16.43 -5.60 -2.65
CA PHE A 19 -15.96 -6.59 -1.67
C PHE A 19 -15.96 -6.10 -0.22
N LEU A 20 -15.77 -4.80 0.02
CA LEU A 20 -15.59 -4.27 1.38
C LEU A 20 -16.91 -4.04 2.11
N LYS A 21 -18.00 -3.82 1.36
CA LYS A 21 -19.27 -3.37 1.93
C LYS A 21 -19.86 -4.38 2.90
N ASP A 22 -19.78 -5.68 2.60
CA ASP A 22 -20.40 -6.75 3.35
C ASP A 22 -19.41 -7.80 3.86
N ASN A 23 -18.10 -7.51 3.79
CA ASN A 23 -17.04 -8.46 4.18
C ASN A 23 -16.25 -7.95 5.38
N GLU A 24 -16.73 -8.30 6.57
CA GLU A 24 -16.08 -7.95 7.84
C GLU A 24 -14.67 -8.53 7.95
N ASP A 25 -14.45 -9.75 7.44
CA ASP A 25 -13.13 -10.40 7.43
C ASP A 25 -12.11 -9.60 6.61
N MET A 26 -12.54 -9.07 5.46
CA MET A 26 -11.68 -8.22 4.63
C MET A 26 -11.36 -6.91 5.34
N ARG A 27 -12.34 -6.27 5.98
CA ARG A 27 -12.11 -5.04 6.77
C ARG A 27 -11.18 -5.29 7.94
N CYS A 28 -11.35 -6.40 8.66
CA CYS A 28 -10.43 -6.81 9.72
C CYS A 28 -9.01 -7.01 9.21
N MET A 29 -8.85 -7.61 8.04
CA MET A 29 -7.56 -7.83 7.42
C MET A 29 -6.90 -6.50 7.01
N LEU A 30 -7.65 -5.56 6.43
CA LEU A 30 -7.13 -4.26 6.03
C LEU A 30 -6.69 -3.45 7.26
N ASN A 31 -7.55 -3.34 8.27
CA ASN A 31 -7.28 -2.58 9.49
C ASN A 31 -6.19 -3.23 10.35
N GLY A 32 -6.28 -4.54 10.58
CA GLY A 32 -5.31 -5.27 11.41
C GLY A 32 -3.95 -5.44 10.77
N GLY A 33 -3.87 -5.37 9.45
CA GLY A 33 -2.63 -5.55 8.71
C GLY A 33 -1.82 -4.27 8.47
N HIS A 34 -2.17 -3.16 9.10
CA HIS A 34 -1.48 -1.88 8.93
C HIS A 34 -0.12 -1.85 9.64
N ASN A 35 -0.05 -2.24 10.88
CA ASN A 35 1.18 -2.25 11.67
C ASN A 35 1.76 -3.66 11.79
N ARG A 36 3.06 -3.82 11.46
CA ARG A 36 3.72 -5.13 11.44
C ARG A 36 3.78 -5.81 12.81
N GLN A 37 3.88 -5.04 13.89
CA GLN A 37 4.04 -5.59 15.24
C GLN A 37 2.70 -6.10 15.81
N THR A 38 1.60 -5.42 15.48
CA THR A 38 0.26 -5.72 16.02
C THR A 38 -0.65 -6.45 15.04
N SER A 39 -0.15 -6.83 13.87
CA SER A 39 -0.92 -7.38 12.75
C SER A 39 -1.34 -8.84 12.97
N MET A 40 -2.10 -9.10 14.03
CA MET A 40 -2.67 -10.41 14.28
C MET A 40 -4.20 -10.37 14.29
N VAL A 41 -4.80 -11.34 13.60
CA VAL A 41 -6.25 -11.57 13.61
C VAL A 41 -6.51 -12.98 14.11
N TRP A 42 -7.35 -13.11 15.12
CA TRP A 42 -7.74 -14.39 15.69
C TRP A 42 -8.93 -14.98 14.93
N ARG A 43 -8.87 -16.26 14.59
CA ARG A 43 -9.96 -16.98 13.94
C ARG A 43 -10.08 -18.39 14.50
N SER A 44 -11.31 -18.87 14.64
CA SER A 44 -11.56 -20.25 14.97
C SER A 44 -11.16 -21.17 13.81
N VAL A 45 -10.49 -22.27 14.12
CA VAL A 45 -9.98 -23.22 13.12
C VAL A 45 -10.36 -24.65 13.50
N GLY A 46 -10.71 -25.42 12.48
CA GLY A 46 -11.10 -26.84 12.65
C GLY A 46 -12.47 -27.04 13.28
N ASP A 47 -12.84 -28.30 13.45
CA ASP A 47 -14.14 -28.68 14.00
C ASP A 47 -14.26 -28.41 15.52
N THR A 48 -13.12 -28.26 16.18
CA THR A 48 -13.02 -27.89 17.62
C THR A 48 -13.13 -26.39 17.87
N HIS A 49 -13.22 -25.57 16.83
CA HIS A 49 -13.30 -24.11 16.90
C HIS A 49 -12.19 -23.46 17.76
N GLU A 50 -11.00 -24.06 17.78
CA GLU A 50 -9.88 -23.48 18.53
C GLU A 50 -9.43 -22.13 17.95
N PRO A 51 -9.23 -21.11 18.80
CA PRO A 51 -8.76 -19.82 18.36
C PRO A 51 -7.29 -19.90 17.92
N LYS A 52 -7.01 -19.51 16.68
CA LYS A 52 -5.66 -19.42 16.12
C LYS A 52 -5.35 -18.00 15.65
N PRO A 53 -4.18 -17.42 16.03
CA PRO A 53 -3.73 -16.15 15.50
C PRO A 53 -3.15 -16.32 14.08
N PHE A 54 -3.47 -15.37 13.20
CA PHE A 54 -2.92 -15.25 11.85
C PHE A 54 -2.24 -13.90 11.69
N LYS A 55 -1.00 -13.90 11.18
CA LYS A 55 -0.33 -12.67 10.80
C LYS A 55 -0.90 -12.15 9.48
N VAL A 56 -1.40 -10.90 9.49
CA VAL A 56 -2.10 -10.30 8.35
C VAL A 56 -1.38 -9.07 7.78
N TRP A 57 -0.17 -8.79 8.25
CA TRP A 57 0.64 -7.72 7.71
C TRP A 57 1.13 -8.09 6.30
N ALA A 58 0.78 -7.26 5.34
CA ALA A 58 1.24 -7.34 3.96
C ALA A 58 1.06 -5.97 3.29
N PRO A 59 1.91 -5.58 2.33
CA PRO A 59 1.64 -4.44 1.47
C PRO A 59 0.34 -4.67 0.70
N LYS A 60 -0.47 -3.61 0.57
CA LYS A 60 -1.79 -3.70 -0.08
C LYS A 60 -2.00 -2.52 -1.02
N ALA A 61 -2.60 -2.78 -2.17
CA ALA A 61 -3.17 -1.76 -3.03
C ALA A 61 -4.64 -2.06 -3.27
N LEU A 62 -5.47 -1.05 -3.09
CA LEU A 62 -6.92 -1.13 -3.21
C LEU A 62 -7.37 -0.17 -4.30
N ALA A 63 -8.07 -0.66 -5.32
CA ALA A 63 -8.77 0.15 -6.31
C ALA A 63 -10.27 0.02 -6.09
N MET A 64 -10.98 1.16 -6.06
CA MET A 64 -12.42 1.19 -5.82
C MET A 64 -13.05 2.46 -6.35
N ILE A 65 -14.37 2.43 -6.51
CA ILE A 65 -15.18 3.62 -6.81
C ILE A 65 -15.72 4.16 -5.47
N GLY A 66 -15.60 5.48 -5.27
CA GLY A 66 -15.95 6.13 -4.00
C GLY A 66 -14.83 6.06 -2.97
N SER A 67 -15.15 6.26 -1.71
CA SER A 67 -14.20 6.24 -0.60
C SER A 67 -14.36 4.98 0.25
N PRO A 68 -13.27 4.42 0.76
CA PRO A 68 -13.34 3.35 1.74
C PRO A 68 -13.89 3.88 3.09
N ALA A 69 -14.13 2.99 4.04
CA ALA A 69 -14.45 3.41 5.40
C ALA A 69 -13.30 4.23 5.98
N ASP A 70 -13.62 5.25 6.79
CA ASP A 70 -12.66 6.20 7.38
C ASP A 70 -11.44 5.51 8.03
N THR A 71 -11.68 4.38 8.70
CA THR A 71 -10.60 3.61 9.34
C THR A 71 -9.61 2.98 8.36
N VAL A 72 -10.02 2.67 7.15
CA VAL A 72 -9.16 2.15 6.07
C VAL A 72 -8.47 3.32 5.36
N GLU A 73 -9.23 4.38 5.13
CA GLU A 73 -8.73 5.59 4.49
C GLU A 73 -7.59 6.22 5.28
N ASP A 74 -7.75 6.37 6.59
CA ASP A 74 -6.72 6.88 7.49
C ASP A 74 -5.41 6.07 7.47
N ARG A 75 -5.48 4.79 7.13
CA ARG A 75 -4.35 3.86 7.03
C ARG A 75 -3.83 3.69 5.62
N SER A 76 -4.22 4.58 4.73
CA SER A 76 -3.92 4.48 3.30
C SER A 76 -3.32 5.78 2.77
N ILE A 77 -2.53 5.65 1.73
CA ILE A 77 -2.16 6.77 0.87
C ILE A 77 -3.21 6.79 -0.24
N VAL A 78 -4.07 7.82 -0.23
CA VAL A 78 -5.17 7.93 -1.20
C VAL A 78 -4.70 8.68 -2.43
N VAL A 79 -4.90 8.07 -3.61
CA VAL A 79 -4.60 8.69 -4.91
C VAL A 79 -5.89 8.77 -5.71
N HIS A 80 -6.39 9.98 -5.88
CA HIS A 80 -7.60 10.23 -6.67
C HIS A 80 -7.32 10.17 -8.17
N LEU A 81 -7.89 9.18 -8.84
CA LEU A 81 -7.77 9.02 -10.28
C LEU A 81 -8.92 9.73 -11.00
N LYS A 82 -8.58 10.48 -12.05
CA LYS A 82 -9.56 11.12 -12.92
C LYS A 82 -9.83 10.25 -14.15
N ARG A 83 -11.09 10.26 -14.64
CA ARG A 83 -11.43 9.59 -15.89
C ARG A 83 -10.66 10.22 -17.04
N LYS A 84 -10.04 9.39 -17.88
CA LYS A 84 -9.37 9.82 -19.12
C LYS A 84 -10.32 10.62 -20.01
N LEU A 85 -9.91 11.81 -20.42
CA LEU A 85 -10.62 12.61 -21.40
C LEU A 85 -10.27 12.16 -22.83
N LYS A 86 -11.11 12.50 -23.81
CA LYS A 86 -10.85 12.17 -25.22
C LYS A 86 -9.60 12.88 -25.77
N THR A 87 -9.23 14.01 -25.16
CA THR A 87 -8.03 14.82 -25.49
C THR A 87 -6.74 14.25 -24.91
N ASP A 88 -6.82 13.35 -23.94
CA ASP A 88 -5.65 12.83 -23.24
C ASP A 88 -4.94 11.78 -24.09
N LYS A 89 -3.68 12.03 -24.39
CA LYS A 89 -2.80 11.11 -25.14
C LYS A 89 -2.19 10.07 -24.19
N ILE A 90 -3.05 9.25 -23.59
CA ILE A 90 -2.61 8.17 -22.70
C ILE A 90 -2.73 6.83 -23.45
N GLU A 91 -1.64 6.11 -23.54
CA GLU A 91 -1.61 4.78 -24.13
C GLU A 91 -2.42 3.78 -23.28
N GLY A 92 -3.17 2.89 -23.96
CA GLY A 92 -3.91 1.83 -23.29
C GLY A 92 -2.98 0.77 -22.70
N PHE A 93 -3.33 0.25 -21.54
CA PHE A 93 -2.63 -0.86 -20.92
C PHE A 93 -3.18 -2.20 -21.48
N ASN A 94 -2.34 -2.91 -22.24
CA ASN A 94 -2.69 -4.17 -22.91
C ASN A 94 -1.58 -5.21 -22.72
N GLU A 95 -1.75 -6.43 -23.23
CA GLU A 95 -0.79 -7.52 -23.06
C GLU A 95 0.62 -7.19 -23.59
N ARG A 96 0.71 -6.44 -24.68
CA ARG A 96 1.99 -5.97 -25.21
C ARG A 96 2.70 -5.06 -24.20
N ARG A 97 1.97 -4.12 -23.60
CA ARG A 97 2.49 -3.22 -22.57
C ARG A 97 2.95 -3.99 -21.33
N LYS A 98 2.21 -5.02 -20.93
CA LYS A 98 2.63 -5.88 -19.81
C LYS A 98 4.00 -6.51 -20.08
N ALA A 99 4.22 -7.03 -21.29
CA ALA A 99 5.50 -7.63 -21.66
C ALA A 99 6.68 -6.63 -21.55
N GLU A 100 6.45 -5.36 -21.90
CA GLU A 100 7.45 -4.29 -21.78
C GLU A 100 7.83 -3.99 -20.32
N LEU A 101 6.98 -4.34 -19.34
CA LEU A 101 7.24 -4.13 -17.92
C LEU A 101 8.07 -5.24 -17.25
N TYR A 102 8.21 -6.43 -17.85
CA TYR A 102 9.02 -7.51 -17.27
C TYR A 102 10.49 -7.14 -17.02
N PRO A 103 11.19 -6.42 -17.92
CA PRO A 103 12.53 -5.95 -17.62
C PRO A 103 12.58 -5.02 -16.40
N ILE A 104 11.60 -4.11 -16.27
CA ILE A 104 11.50 -3.18 -15.12
C ILE A 104 11.30 -3.96 -13.82
N GLN A 105 10.43 -4.96 -13.82
CA GLN A 105 10.23 -5.83 -12.64
C GLN A 105 11.53 -6.50 -12.19
N ARG A 106 12.32 -7.02 -13.15
CA ARG A 106 13.61 -7.64 -12.86
C ARG A 106 14.64 -6.64 -12.33
N MET A 107 14.66 -5.43 -12.91
CA MET A 107 15.53 -4.34 -12.43
C MET A 107 15.17 -3.92 -11.02
N LEU A 108 13.89 -3.80 -10.69
CA LEU A 108 13.41 -3.48 -9.33
C LEU A 108 13.78 -4.57 -8.32
N ALA A 109 13.63 -5.84 -8.70
CA ALA A 109 14.04 -6.95 -7.84
C ALA A 109 15.55 -6.91 -7.55
N ARG A 110 16.38 -6.68 -8.57
CA ARG A 110 17.82 -6.54 -8.41
C ARG A 110 18.18 -5.33 -7.55
N TRP A 111 17.56 -4.18 -7.82
CA TRP A 111 17.76 -2.97 -7.03
C TRP A 111 17.45 -3.19 -5.54
N TYR A 112 16.35 -3.90 -5.25
CA TYR A 112 16.00 -4.25 -3.87
C TYR A 112 17.07 -5.14 -3.22
N GLU A 113 17.57 -6.18 -3.91
CA GLU A 113 18.64 -7.04 -3.40
C GLU A 113 19.89 -6.24 -3.07
N ASP A 114 20.28 -5.31 -3.94
CA ASP A 114 21.47 -4.49 -3.74
C ASP A 114 21.32 -3.48 -2.59
N ASN A 115 20.10 -3.00 -2.32
CA ASN A 115 19.84 -1.91 -1.38
C ASN A 115 19.12 -2.36 -0.08
N GLN A 116 18.84 -3.65 0.11
CA GLN A 116 18.03 -4.09 1.26
C GLN A 116 18.65 -3.75 2.63
N ILE A 117 19.98 -3.69 2.76
CA ILE A 117 20.65 -3.31 4.01
C ILE A 117 20.40 -1.82 4.27
N SER A 118 20.63 -0.96 3.28
CA SER A 118 20.39 0.47 3.37
C SER A 118 18.93 0.79 3.71
N LEU A 119 17.99 0.10 3.04
CA LEU A 119 16.56 0.25 3.32
C LEU A 119 16.16 -0.16 4.75
N ARG A 120 16.79 -1.20 5.30
CA ARG A 120 16.50 -1.66 6.67
C ARG A 120 17.07 -0.75 7.75
N SER A 121 18.18 -0.07 7.47
CA SER A 121 18.84 0.86 8.38
C SER A 121 18.40 2.32 8.17
N CYS A 122 17.64 2.61 7.12
CA CYS A 122 17.17 3.95 6.84
C CYS A 122 16.09 4.35 7.87
N ASP A 123 16.31 5.50 8.52
CA ASP A 123 15.31 6.21 9.31
C ASP A 123 14.99 7.53 8.60
N PRO A 124 13.99 7.53 7.70
CA PRO A 124 13.72 8.67 6.85
C PRO A 124 13.04 9.80 7.63
N GLU A 125 13.39 11.01 7.30
CA GLU A 125 12.58 12.15 7.69
C GLU A 125 11.22 12.09 6.98
N VAL A 126 10.15 12.32 7.73
CA VAL A 126 8.79 12.41 7.21
C VAL A 126 8.26 13.84 7.36
N PRO A 127 7.39 14.33 6.46
CA PRO A 127 6.87 15.70 6.55
C PRO A 127 6.11 15.95 7.86
N GLU A 128 6.53 16.97 8.64
CA GLU A 128 5.87 17.36 9.90
C GLU A 128 4.44 17.87 9.70
N ALA A 129 4.12 18.35 8.48
CA ALA A 129 2.77 18.78 8.13
C ALA A 129 1.74 17.64 8.12
N LEU A 130 2.17 16.37 8.12
CA LEU A 130 1.31 15.20 8.18
C LEU A 130 1.00 14.85 9.63
N ASN A 131 -0.23 14.38 9.91
CA ASN A 131 -0.55 13.79 11.22
C ASN A 131 0.21 12.47 11.44
N ASP A 132 0.31 12.02 12.69
CA ASP A 132 1.12 10.86 13.09
C ASP A 132 0.84 9.61 12.25
N ARG A 133 -0.44 9.35 11.93
CA ARG A 133 -0.84 8.17 11.15
C ARG A 133 -0.44 8.30 9.68
N ALA A 134 -0.58 9.48 9.10
CA ALA A 134 -0.14 9.75 7.74
C ALA A 134 1.39 9.65 7.64
N GLN A 135 2.14 10.10 8.64
CA GLN A 135 3.58 9.93 8.73
C GLN A 135 3.97 8.44 8.73
N ASP A 136 3.29 7.61 9.51
CA ASP A 136 3.52 6.16 9.50
C ASP A 136 3.24 5.53 8.13
N ASN A 137 2.18 5.96 7.44
CA ASN A 137 1.82 5.46 6.11
C ASN A 137 2.91 5.72 5.07
N VAL A 138 3.54 6.91 5.10
CA VAL A 138 4.49 7.33 4.07
C VAL A 138 5.94 6.95 4.37
N ARG A 139 6.26 6.59 5.61
CA ARG A 139 7.64 6.31 6.08
C ARG A 139 8.40 5.35 5.17
N ALA A 140 7.78 4.23 4.77
CA ALA A 140 8.43 3.24 3.91
C ALA A 140 8.77 3.79 2.52
N LEU A 141 7.90 4.63 1.95
CA LEU A 141 8.15 5.27 0.66
C LEU A 141 9.21 6.37 0.77
N CYS A 142 9.24 7.13 1.87
CA CYS A 142 10.31 8.08 2.15
C CYS A 142 11.67 7.37 2.25
N ALA A 143 11.76 6.23 2.95
CA ALA A 143 12.98 5.44 3.00
C ALA A 143 13.46 4.98 1.62
N ILE A 144 12.55 4.56 0.76
CA ILE A 144 12.88 4.19 -0.63
C ILE A 144 13.42 5.41 -1.39
N ALA A 145 12.76 6.56 -1.29
CA ALA A 145 13.19 7.78 -1.95
C ALA A 145 14.57 8.25 -1.48
N ASP A 146 14.85 8.17 -0.17
CA ASP A 146 16.14 8.55 0.41
C ASP A 146 17.27 7.63 -0.09
N VAL A 147 17.02 6.33 -0.19
CA VAL A 147 17.99 5.36 -0.74
C VAL A 147 18.20 5.54 -2.24
N VAL A 148 17.17 5.88 -2.99
CA VAL A 148 17.28 6.22 -4.42
C VAL A 148 18.08 7.51 -4.61
N GLY A 149 17.83 8.52 -3.77
CA GLY A 149 18.53 9.80 -3.82
C GLY A 149 18.10 10.72 -4.96
N GLY A 150 18.97 11.65 -5.33
CA GLY A 150 18.70 12.66 -6.36
C GLY A 150 17.57 13.62 -5.94
N HIS A 151 16.61 13.83 -6.84
CA HIS A 151 15.45 14.70 -6.58
C HIS A 151 14.28 13.97 -5.89
N TRP A 152 14.31 12.64 -5.81
CA TRP A 152 13.19 11.84 -5.33
C TRP A 152 12.79 12.12 -3.87
N PRO A 153 13.75 12.30 -2.92
CA PRO A 153 13.39 12.57 -1.53
C PRO A 153 12.50 13.81 -1.37
N GLU A 154 12.86 14.90 -2.02
CA GLU A 154 12.11 16.16 -1.94
C GLU A 154 10.79 16.07 -2.71
N THR A 155 10.83 15.57 -3.95
CA THR A 155 9.63 15.41 -4.79
C THR A 155 8.58 14.56 -4.09
N LEU A 156 8.97 13.45 -3.45
CA LEU A 156 8.04 12.56 -2.77
C LEU A 156 7.41 13.23 -1.54
N ARG A 157 8.22 13.89 -0.70
CA ARG A 157 7.73 14.57 0.50
C ARG A 157 6.74 15.67 0.16
N GLN A 158 7.04 16.47 -0.87
CA GLN A 158 6.11 17.49 -1.35
C GLN A 158 4.80 16.88 -1.85
N ALA A 159 4.85 15.82 -2.65
CA ALA A 159 3.65 15.15 -3.14
C ALA A 159 2.75 14.65 -1.98
N PHE A 160 3.33 14.16 -0.88
CA PHE A 160 2.54 13.73 0.27
C PHE A 160 1.87 14.89 0.99
N VAL A 161 2.54 16.04 1.11
CA VAL A 161 1.93 17.25 1.68
C VAL A 161 0.76 17.73 0.82
N GLU A 162 0.93 17.75 -0.49
CA GLU A 162 -0.13 18.12 -1.44
C GLU A 162 -1.33 17.15 -1.37
N LEU A 163 -1.08 15.84 -1.30
CA LEU A 163 -2.14 14.84 -1.14
C LEU A 163 -2.91 14.99 0.19
N ALA A 164 -2.22 15.33 1.27
CA ALA A 164 -2.86 15.57 2.56
C ALA A 164 -3.74 16.82 2.54
N GLN A 165 -3.26 17.92 1.95
CA GLN A 165 -4.02 19.17 1.81
C GLN A 165 -5.27 18.98 0.94
N ALA A 166 -5.15 18.26 -0.18
CA ALA A 166 -6.28 17.97 -1.07
C ALA A 166 -7.36 17.08 -0.42
N ARG A 167 -7.06 16.45 0.72
CA ARG A 167 -8.02 15.64 1.49
C ARG A 167 -8.81 16.48 2.50
N GLU A 168 -8.28 17.61 2.94
CA GLU A 168 -8.93 18.51 3.91
C GLU A 168 -9.91 19.49 3.23
N GLU A 169 -9.82 19.66 1.91
CA GLU A 169 -10.74 20.45 1.07
C GLU A 169 -11.99 19.62 0.66
#